data_5395a7b327723800bba0c937b61124a1
#
_entry.id   5395a7b327723800bba0c937b61124a1
#
_cell.length_a   1.000
_cell.length_b   1.000
_cell.length_c   1.000
_cell.angle_alpha   90.00
_cell.angle_beta   90.00
_cell.angle_gamma   90.00
#
_symmetry.space_group_name_H-M   'P 1'
#
loop_
_entity.id
_entity.type
_entity.pdbx_description
1 polymer ?
#
loop_
_entity_poly.entity_id
_entity_poly.type
_entity_poly.pdbx_seq_one_letter_code
_entity_poly.pdbx_strand_id
1 'polypeptide(L)'
;MIRKTAAAAAAALVGLVSTAGLVSSAHALDGVSFEVGEGEEDTDLWRLGLQWKWQKRWFAESAWTLGAYWDLQAGRWSGPLKPGEPHQEIWDLGITPVFRLERAARTALVPYFEAAIGFHLLSNLRINTDTQFSTHFQYGDHLAAGVLFGAQQRYDLSLRAQHLSNGGIAHPNPGINFIELRAAYRF
;
A
#
# COMPACT_ATOMS: atom_id res chain seq x y z
N MET A 1 8.72 -19.00 5.24
CA MET A 1 7.31 -18.63 4.99
C MET A 1 7.13 -17.72 3.75
N ILE A 2 8.04 -16.80 3.43
CA ILE A 2 8.03 -15.86 2.28
C ILE A 2 7.74 -16.52 0.91
N ARG A 3 8.16 -17.77 0.66
CA ARG A 3 7.97 -18.45 -0.65
C ARG A 3 6.52 -18.79 -1.03
N LYS A 4 5.61 -18.92 -0.05
CA LYS A 4 4.19 -19.25 -0.33
C LYS A 4 3.34 -18.01 -0.56
N THR A 5 3.71 -16.86 0.02
CA THR A 5 2.99 -15.60 -0.12
C THR A 5 3.25 -14.90 -1.46
N ALA A 6 4.48 -14.98 -2.00
CA ALA A 6 4.82 -14.37 -3.30
C ALA A 6 4.06 -15.01 -4.50
N ALA A 7 3.82 -16.33 -4.45
CA ALA A 7 3.07 -17.01 -5.52
C ALA A 7 1.57 -16.66 -5.49
N ALA A 8 0.99 -16.44 -4.31
CA ALA A 8 -0.39 -15.99 -4.14
C ALA A 8 -0.60 -14.54 -4.63
N ALA A 9 0.41 -13.68 -4.43
CA ALA A 9 0.39 -12.30 -4.91
C ALA A 9 0.30 -12.20 -6.44
N ALA A 10 1.07 -13.01 -7.15
CA ALA A 10 1.06 -13.03 -8.63
C ALA A 10 -0.28 -13.54 -9.18
N ALA A 11 -0.90 -14.53 -8.54
CA ALA A 11 -2.18 -15.08 -8.98
C ALA A 11 -3.35 -14.11 -8.70
N ALA A 12 -3.32 -13.35 -7.61
CA ALA A 12 -4.34 -12.36 -7.28
C ALA A 12 -4.31 -11.18 -8.26
N LEU A 13 -3.13 -10.74 -8.72
CA LEU A 13 -3.00 -9.65 -9.68
C LEU A 13 -3.60 -10.01 -11.04
N VAL A 14 -3.44 -11.25 -11.49
CA VAL A 14 -4.00 -11.74 -12.77
C VAL A 14 -5.53 -11.81 -12.71
N GLY A 15 -6.11 -12.16 -11.58
CA GLY A 15 -7.56 -12.18 -11.38
C GLY A 15 -8.20 -10.78 -11.37
N LEU A 16 -7.55 -9.80 -10.77
CA LEU A 16 -8.03 -8.41 -10.69
C LEU A 16 -8.02 -7.69 -12.05
N VAL A 17 -7.04 -7.97 -12.90
CA VAL A 17 -6.94 -7.37 -14.25
C VAL A 17 -8.11 -7.79 -15.15
N SER A 18 -8.63 -9.01 -14.97
CA SER A 18 -9.71 -9.55 -15.81
C SER A 18 -11.09 -8.93 -15.52
N THR A 19 -11.31 -8.36 -14.32
CA THR A 19 -12.59 -7.78 -13.91
C THR A 19 -12.65 -6.25 -14.08
N ALA A 20 -11.52 -5.57 -14.22
CA ALA A 20 -11.45 -4.11 -14.32
C ALA A 20 -11.96 -3.54 -15.66
N GLY A 21 -12.25 -4.39 -16.64
CA GLY A 21 -12.75 -3.97 -17.98
C GLY A 21 -14.19 -3.46 -18.05
N LEU A 22 -14.92 -3.37 -16.93
CA LEU A 22 -16.36 -3.09 -16.94
C LEU A 22 -16.76 -1.73 -16.33
N VAL A 23 -15.79 -0.84 -15.98
CA VAL A 23 -16.14 0.47 -15.40
C VAL A 23 -16.14 1.56 -16.47
N SER A 24 -17.33 1.96 -16.86
CA SER A 24 -17.61 3.03 -17.83
C SER A 24 -17.49 4.41 -17.16
N SER A 25 -16.63 5.25 -17.70
CA SER A 25 -16.60 6.73 -17.77
C SER A 25 -17.17 7.57 -16.59
N ALA A 26 -16.59 7.45 -15.40
CA ALA A 26 -16.53 8.56 -14.44
C ALA A 26 -15.23 8.40 -13.65
N HIS A 27 -14.18 9.18 -13.97
CA HIS A 27 -12.82 9.01 -13.45
C HIS A 27 -12.33 7.58 -13.59
N ALA A 28 -11.86 7.21 -14.79
CA ALA A 28 -11.34 5.87 -15.06
C ALA A 28 -10.29 5.49 -14.02
N LEU A 29 -10.41 4.29 -13.47
CA LEU A 29 -9.41 3.71 -12.59
C LEU A 29 -8.08 3.62 -13.35
N ASP A 30 -7.02 4.13 -12.76
CA ASP A 30 -5.69 4.19 -13.40
C ASP A 30 -4.77 3.02 -13.03
N GLY A 31 -5.13 2.27 -11.99
CA GLY A 31 -4.36 1.10 -11.57
C GLY A 31 -4.93 0.37 -10.38
N VAL A 32 -4.44 -0.84 -10.20
CA VAL A 32 -4.75 -1.72 -9.05
C VAL A 32 -3.45 -2.21 -8.43
N SER A 33 -3.46 -2.49 -7.13
CA SER A 33 -2.30 -3.03 -6.42
C SER A 33 -2.67 -4.15 -5.47
N PHE A 34 -1.68 -4.97 -5.18
CA PHE A 34 -1.68 -5.96 -4.12
C PHE A 34 -0.39 -5.82 -3.30
N GLU A 35 -0.52 -5.87 -1.99
CA GLU A 35 0.57 -5.72 -1.04
C GLU A 35 0.56 -6.87 -0.07
N VAL A 36 1.76 -7.30 0.32
CA VAL A 36 1.99 -8.19 1.45
C VAL A 36 3.11 -7.61 2.30
N GLY A 37 3.01 -7.71 3.59
CA GLY A 37 4.00 -7.15 4.49
C GLY A 37 4.08 -7.88 5.81
N GLU A 38 5.17 -7.61 6.50
CA GLU A 38 5.44 -8.05 7.86
C GLU A 38 5.60 -6.82 8.74
N GLY A 39 4.95 -6.80 9.87
CA GLY A 39 5.01 -5.76 10.88
C GLY A 39 5.64 -6.25 12.17
N GLU A 40 5.59 -5.41 13.18
CA GLU A 40 6.09 -5.71 14.51
C GLU A 40 5.30 -6.87 15.15
N GLU A 41 5.95 -7.63 16.04
CA GLU A 41 5.37 -8.74 16.81
C GLU A 41 4.65 -9.78 15.93
N ASP A 42 5.34 -10.26 14.87
CA ASP A 42 4.83 -11.29 13.96
C ASP A 42 3.45 -10.93 13.34
N THR A 43 3.21 -9.65 13.10
CA THR A 43 1.99 -9.17 12.46
C THR A 43 2.13 -9.23 10.94
N ASP A 44 1.36 -10.07 10.29
CA ASP A 44 1.26 -10.15 8.82
C ASP A 44 0.21 -9.18 8.27
N LEU A 45 0.46 -8.69 7.06
CA LEU A 45 -0.43 -7.80 6.32
C LEU A 45 -0.63 -8.31 4.90
N TRP A 46 -1.87 -8.24 4.41
CA TRP A 46 -2.13 -8.15 2.96
C TRP A 46 -3.13 -7.03 2.68
N ARG A 47 -3.03 -6.40 1.50
CA ARG A 47 -3.85 -5.26 1.12
C ARG A 47 -4.08 -5.21 -0.39
N LEU A 48 -5.28 -4.79 -0.79
CA LEU A 48 -5.64 -4.42 -2.16
C LEU A 48 -5.77 -2.91 -2.26
N GLY A 49 -5.36 -2.33 -3.40
CA GLY A 49 -5.43 -0.91 -3.67
C GLY A 49 -6.05 -0.60 -5.03
N LEU A 50 -6.78 0.52 -5.08
CA LEU A 50 -7.34 1.13 -6.30
C LEU A 50 -6.74 2.52 -6.45
N GLN A 51 -6.31 2.88 -7.67
CA GLN A 51 -5.53 4.08 -7.90
C GLN A 51 -6.16 5.01 -8.92
N TRP A 52 -6.15 6.31 -8.61
CA TRP A 52 -6.57 7.41 -9.49
C TRP A 52 -5.48 8.45 -9.57
N LYS A 53 -4.86 8.64 -10.73
CA LYS A 53 -3.79 9.62 -10.96
C LYS A 53 -4.34 11.04 -10.93
N TRP A 54 -3.53 11.94 -10.38
CA TRP A 54 -3.77 13.35 -10.56
C TRP A 54 -3.27 13.78 -11.94
N GLN A 55 -3.98 14.72 -12.55
CA GLN A 55 -3.55 15.30 -13.83
C GLN A 55 -2.30 16.20 -13.67
N LYS A 56 -2.12 16.78 -12.48
CA LYS A 56 -1.01 17.66 -12.17
C LYS A 56 0.30 16.87 -12.09
N ARG A 57 1.29 17.34 -12.84
CA ARG A 57 2.68 16.89 -12.76
C ARG A 57 3.58 18.10 -12.52
N TRP A 58 4.59 17.92 -11.70
CA TRP A 58 5.59 18.92 -11.39
C TRP A 58 6.94 18.46 -11.95
N PHE A 59 7.79 19.42 -12.31
CA PHE A 59 9.13 19.16 -12.85
C PHE A 59 9.12 18.28 -14.13
N ALA A 60 8.10 18.46 -14.99
CA ALA A 60 7.89 17.61 -16.16
C ALA A 60 9.03 17.65 -17.20
N GLU A 61 9.81 18.74 -17.22
CA GLU A 61 10.97 18.95 -18.12
C GLU A 61 12.29 18.50 -17.51
N SER A 62 12.28 17.99 -16.27
CA SER A 62 13.47 17.52 -15.55
C SER A 62 13.73 16.04 -15.79
N ALA A 63 14.93 15.58 -15.39
CA ALA A 63 15.27 14.15 -15.38
C ALA A 63 14.38 13.30 -14.45
N TRP A 64 13.73 13.96 -13.49
CA TRP A 64 12.77 13.35 -12.56
C TRP A 64 11.48 14.17 -12.56
N THR A 65 10.35 13.47 -12.65
CA THR A 65 9.02 14.09 -12.66
C THR A 65 8.30 13.68 -11.38
N LEU A 66 7.72 14.67 -10.68
CA LEU A 66 6.86 14.42 -9.54
C LEU A 66 5.40 14.34 -10.02
N GLY A 67 4.75 13.24 -9.74
CA GLY A 67 3.31 13.02 -9.92
C GLY A 67 2.64 12.69 -8.61
N ALA A 68 1.32 12.56 -8.62
CA ALA A 68 0.57 12.09 -7.48
C ALA A 68 -0.63 11.23 -7.92
N TYR A 69 -1.15 10.43 -6.99
CA TYR A 69 -2.36 9.65 -7.17
C TYR A 69 -3.06 9.43 -5.83
N TRP A 70 -4.37 9.21 -5.87
CA TRP A 70 -5.11 8.67 -4.75
C TRP A 70 -4.98 7.15 -4.74
N ASP A 71 -4.74 6.57 -3.56
CA ASP A 71 -4.74 5.13 -3.32
C ASP A 71 -5.83 4.80 -2.28
N LEU A 72 -6.92 4.16 -2.72
CA LEU A 72 -7.95 3.62 -1.84
C LEU A 72 -7.59 2.17 -1.54
N GLN A 73 -7.43 1.82 -0.29
CA GLN A 73 -6.87 0.56 0.15
C GLN A 73 -7.83 -0.18 1.08
N ALA A 74 -7.91 -1.50 0.92
CA ALA A 74 -8.58 -2.39 1.86
C ALA A 74 -7.68 -3.59 2.14
N GLY A 75 -7.42 -3.88 3.40
CA GLY A 75 -6.51 -4.94 3.81
C GLY A 75 -6.88 -5.59 5.12
N ARG A 76 -6.11 -6.60 5.47
CA ARG A 76 -6.24 -7.35 6.71
C ARG A 76 -4.87 -7.55 7.32
N TRP A 77 -4.79 -7.29 8.60
CA TRP A 77 -3.66 -7.58 9.45
C TRP A 77 -3.98 -8.81 10.30
N SER A 78 -2.97 -9.59 10.62
CA SER A 78 -3.09 -10.80 11.44
C SER A 78 -1.89 -10.93 12.35
N GLY A 79 -2.09 -10.87 13.66
CA GLY A 79 -1.01 -10.96 14.65
C GLY A 79 -1.40 -11.81 15.87
N PRO A 80 -0.43 -12.44 16.58
CA PRO A 80 -0.68 -13.23 17.75
C PRO A 80 -0.91 -12.36 18.99
N LEU A 81 -1.97 -12.61 19.77
CA LEU A 81 -2.15 -11.94 21.07
C LEU A 81 -1.19 -12.47 22.14
N LYS A 82 -0.83 -13.76 22.07
CA LYS A 82 0.21 -14.42 22.85
C LYS A 82 0.80 -15.57 22.05
N PRO A 83 2.04 -15.98 22.34
CA PRO A 83 2.63 -17.15 21.70
C PRO A 83 1.72 -18.38 21.81
N GLY A 84 1.34 -18.97 20.66
CA GLY A 84 0.48 -20.15 20.58
C GLY A 84 -1.02 -19.91 20.68
N GLU A 85 -1.50 -18.67 20.86
CA GLU A 85 -2.92 -18.32 20.77
C GLU A 85 -3.38 -18.08 19.31
N PRO A 86 -4.69 -18.16 19.03
CA PRO A 86 -5.24 -17.77 17.75
C PRO A 86 -4.89 -16.31 17.41
N HIS A 87 -4.60 -16.05 16.13
CA HIS A 87 -4.31 -14.71 15.66
C HIS A 87 -5.52 -13.79 15.78
N GLN A 88 -5.27 -12.57 16.22
CA GLN A 88 -6.22 -11.46 16.14
C GLN A 88 -6.17 -10.87 14.72
N GLU A 89 -7.32 -10.42 14.26
CA GLU A 89 -7.45 -9.82 12.92
C GLU A 89 -7.95 -8.38 13.01
N ILE A 90 -7.39 -7.53 12.17
CA ILE A 90 -7.87 -6.16 11.92
C ILE A 90 -8.10 -6.00 10.43
N TRP A 91 -9.29 -5.55 10.05
CA TRP A 91 -9.54 -5.00 8.74
C TRP A 91 -9.17 -3.52 8.74
N ASP A 92 -8.47 -3.11 7.69
CA ASP A 92 -7.96 -1.76 7.47
C ASP A 92 -8.56 -1.22 6.16
N LEU A 93 -9.22 -0.07 6.24
CA LEU A 93 -9.68 0.70 5.09
C LEU A 93 -8.95 2.02 5.08
N GLY A 94 -8.15 2.28 4.03
CA GLY A 94 -7.32 3.47 3.91
C GLY A 94 -7.57 4.28 2.65
N ILE A 95 -7.38 5.59 2.74
CA ILE A 95 -7.29 6.49 1.59
C ILE A 95 -6.05 7.37 1.74
N THR A 96 -5.17 7.35 0.73
CA THR A 96 -3.85 7.95 0.81
C THR A 96 -3.53 8.73 -0.46
N PRO A 97 -3.23 10.04 -0.36
CA PRO A 97 -2.57 10.78 -1.44
C PRO A 97 -1.09 10.39 -1.47
N VAL A 98 -0.65 9.78 -2.56
CA VAL A 98 0.73 9.32 -2.77
C VAL A 98 1.43 10.25 -3.73
N PHE A 99 2.58 10.77 -3.33
CA PHE A 99 3.49 11.54 -4.19
C PHE A 99 4.60 10.63 -4.69
N ARG A 100 4.76 10.57 -6.01
CA ARG A 100 5.73 9.71 -6.68
C ARG A 100 6.70 10.54 -7.53
N LEU A 101 7.97 10.44 -7.19
CA LEU A 101 9.08 10.98 -7.97
C LEU A 101 9.62 9.88 -8.88
N GLU A 102 9.30 9.91 -10.17
CA GLU A 102 9.71 8.90 -11.15
C GLU A 102 10.72 9.47 -12.16
N ARG A 103 11.64 8.65 -12.63
CA ARG A 103 12.58 9.05 -13.66
C ARG A 103 11.85 9.29 -14.98
N ALA A 104 12.11 10.46 -15.62
CA ALA A 104 11.45 10.85 -16.86
C ALA A 104 11.88 10.01 -18.07
N ALA A 105 13.12 9.46 -18.06
CA ALA A 105 13.62 8.61 -19.14
C ALA A 105 12.87 7.28 -19.18
N ARG A 106 12.26 6.97 -20.32
CA ARG A 106 11.55 5.70 -20.56
C ARG A 106 12.53 4.60 -20.96
N THR A 107 13.17 4.01 -19.97
CA THR A 107 14.02 2.82 -20.10
C THR A 107 13.23 1.55 -19.81
N ALA A 108 13.81 0.38 -20.01
CA ALA A 108 13.17 -0.91 -19.67
C ALA A 108 12.73 -0.99 -18.20
N LEU A 109 13.49 -0.35 -17.31
CA LEU A 109 13.18 -0.19 -15.91
C LEU A 109 13.17 1.31 -15.56
N VAL A 110 12.08 1.84 -15.02
CA VAL A 110 11.97 3.22 -14.57
C VAL A 110 11.91 3.26 -13.07
N PRO A 111 13.00 3.65 -12.39
CA PRO A 111 13.02 3.76 -10.95
C PRO A 111 12.18 4.93 -10.47
N TYR A 112 11.61 4.78 -9.28
CA TYR A 112 10.85 5.83 -8.60
C TYR A 112 10.99 5.74 -7.08
N PHE A 113 10.61 6.83 -6.42
CA PHE A 113 10.44 6.94 -4.97
C PHE A 113 9.05 7.48 -4.66
N GLU A 114 8.48 7.06 -3.54
CA GLU A 114 7.20 7.56 -3.04
C GLU A 114 7.32 8.05 -1.61
N ALA A 115 6.49 9.05 -1.31
CA ALA A 115 6.19 9.50 0.03
C ALA A 115 4.70 9.80 0.14
N ALA A 116 4.08 9.43 1.25
CA ALA A 116 2.66 9.63 1.46
C ALA A 116 2.30 9.76 2.93
N ILE A 117 1.17 10.43 3.18
CA ILE A 117 0.47 10.41 4.47
C ILE A 117 -1.02 10.24 4.15
N GLY A 118 -1.66 9.23 4.72
CA GLY A 118 -3.05 8.90 4.49
C GLY A 118 -3.85 8.71 5.78
N PHE A 119 -5.11 8.35 5.59
CA PHE A 119 -6.07 8.11 6.65
C PHE A 119 -6.52 6.66 6.60
N HIS A 120 -6.54 6.00 7.75
CA HIS A 120 -6.89 4.60 7.89
C HIS A 120 -7.97 4.43 8.97
N LEU A 121 -8.91 3.51 8.74
CA LEU A 121 -9.94 3.09 9.68
C LEU A 121 -9.77 1.61 9.97
N LEU A 122 -9.54 1.28 11.22
CA LEU A 122 -9.31 -0.07 11.69
C LEU A 122 -10.60 -0.67 12.29
N SER A 123 -10.90 -1.93 12.00
CA SER A 123 -12.06 -2.63 12.55
C SER A 123 -11.89 -2.99 14.03
N ASN A 124 -10.65 -3.09 14.51
CA ASN A 124 -10.30 -3.47 15.88
C ASN A 124 -9.15 -2.61 16.40
N LEU A 125 -8.99 -2.53 17.71
CA LEU A 125 -7.98 -1.70 18.37
C LEU A 125 -6.74 -2.50 18.80
N ARG A 126 -6.80 -3.82 18.87
CA ARG A 126 -5.67 -4.65 19.30
C ARG A 126 -5.32 -5.66 18.22
N ILE A 127 -4.03 -5.77 17.89
CA ILE A 127 -3.55 -6.67 16.84
C ILE A 127 -2.57 -7.73 17.35
N ASN A 128 -1.73 -7.37 18.32
CA ASN A 128 -0.74 -8.28 18.88
C ASN A 128 -0.57 -8.02 20.40
N THR A 129 0.44 -8.62 21.01
CA THR A 129 0.71 -8.50 22.45
C THR A 129 0.92 -7.06 22.88
N ASP A 130 1.68 -6.30 22.12
CA ASP A 130 2.21 -4.99 22.50
C ASP A 130 1.47 -3.83 21.84
N THR A 131 0.78 -4.09 20.71
CA THR A 131 0.08 -3.04 19.97
C THR A 131 -1.42 -3.04 20.27
N GLN A 132 -1.82 -2.09 21.09
CA GLN A 132 -3.21 -1.72 21.35
C GLN A 132 -3.41 -0.24 21.05
N PHE A 133 -4.16 0.06 20.00
CA PHE A 133 -4.53 1.41 19.63
C PHE A 133 -5.62 1.97 20.56
N SER A 134 -5.71 3.29 20.68
CA SER A 134 -6.77 3.97 21.44
C SER A 134 -7.89 4.50 20.55
N THR A 135 -7.70 4.52 19.22
CA THR A 135 -8.68 4.96 18.22
C THR A 135 -8.70 4.03 17.02
N HIS A 136 -9.87 3.87 16.40
CA HIS A 136 -10.00 3.18 15.11
C HIS A 136 -9.38 3.98 13.97
N PHE A 137 -9.31 5.30 14.11
CA PHE A 137 -8.66 6.19 13.14
C PHE A 137 -7.15 6.22 13.38
N GLN A 138 -6.38 6.04 12.30
CA GLN A 138 -4.94 6.16 12.27
C GLN A 138 -4.50 7.01 11.08
N TYR A 139 -3.43 7.77 11.25
CA TYR A 139 -2.62 8.23 10.13
C TYR A 139 -1.74 7.09 9.68
N GLY A 140 -1.56 6.93 8.35
CA GLY A 140 -0.60 6.00 7.78
C GLY A 140 0.34 6.77 6.87
N ASP A 141 1.61 6.88 7.26
CA ASP A 141 2.64 7.45 6.42
C ASP A 141 3.54 6.36 5.85
N HIS A 142 4.02 6.54 4.62
CA HIS A 142 4.96 5.61 4.05
C HIS A 142 6.00 6.26 3.15
N LEU A 143 7.14 5.58 3.07
CA LEU A 143 8.15 5.79 2.04
C LEU A 143 8.29 4.50 1.23
N ALA A 144 8.47 4.63 -0.09
CA ALA A 144 8.71 3.48 -0.95
C ALA A 144 9.76 3.77 -2.01
N ALA A 145 10.41 2.70 -2.46
CA ALA A 145 11.27 2.70 -3.64
C ALA A 145 10.83 1.56 -4.56
N GLY A 146 10.75 1.82 -5.87
CA GLY A 146 10.25 0.83 -6.80
C GLY A 146 10.71 1.06 -8.23
N VAL A 147 10.23 0.17 -9.10
CA VAL A 147 10.50 0.20 -10.53
C VAL A 147 9.23 -0.06 -11.32
N LEU A 148 9.06 0.71 -12.40
CA LEU A 148 8.08 0.44 -13.43
C LEU A 148 8.76 -0.33 -14.56
N PHE A 149 8.07 -1.31 -15.14
CA PHE A 149 8.62 -2.15 -16.20
C PHE A 149 7.53 -2.70 -17.14
N GLY A 150 7.98 -3.46 -18.14
CA GLY A 150 7.11 -4.06 -19.15
C GLY A 150 6.62 -3.06 -20.19
N ALA A 151 5.74 -3.54 -21.09
CA ALA A 151 5.18 -2.73 -22.15
C ALA A 151 4.43 -1.51 -21.56
N GLN A 152 4.76 -0.31 -22.06
CA GLN A 152 4.18 0.95 -21.58
C GLN A 152 4.35 1.20 -20.05
N GLN A 153 5.30 0.49 -19.40
CA GLN A 153 5.57 0.59 -17.97
C GLN A 153 4.32 0.32 -17.10
N ARG A 154 3.55 -0.69 -17.49
CA ARG A 154 2.30 -1.04 -16.82
C ARG A 154 2.50 -1.82 -15.52
N TYR A 155 3.62 -2.51 -15.37
CA TYR A 155 3.93 -3.27 -14.17
C TYR A 155 4.75 -2.42 -13.21
N ASP A 156 4.44 -2.53 -11.95
CA ASP A 156 5.01 -1.76 -10.85
C ASP A 156 5.36 -2.71 -9.71
N LEU A 157 6.59 -2.65 -9.24
CA LEU A 157 7.06 -3.42 -8.08
C LEU A 157 7.82 -2.50 -7.15
N SER A 158 7.47 -2.51 -5.87
CA SER A 158 8.12 -1.65 -4.85
C SER A 158 8.24 -2.32 -3.50
N LEU A 159 9.24 -1.86 -2.75
CA LEU A 159 9.38 -2.06 -1.32
C LEU A 159 8.91 -0.79 -0.61
N ARG A 160 8.06 -0.94 0.40
CA ARG A 160 7.46 0.14 1.17
C ARG A 160 7.76 -0.06 2.66
N ALA A 161 8.11 1.01 3.35
CA ALA A 161 8.12 1.09 4.80
C ALA A 161 6.96 1.99 5.23
N GLN A 162 6.02 1.47 6.01
CA GLN A 162 4.83 2.17 6.46
C GLN A 162 4.79 2.23 7.99
N HIS A 163 4.38 3.38 8.51
CA HIS A 163 4.04 3.59 9.91
C HIS A 163 2.56 3.97 10.04
N LEU A 164 1.86 3.39 11.04
CA LEU A 164 0.51 3.79 11.39
C LEU A 164 0.44 4.17 12.85
N SER A 165 -0.17 5.33 13.12
CA SER A 165 -0.44 5.82 14.49
C SER A 165 -1.55 6.86 14.47
N ASN A 166 -2.14 7.17 15.62
CA ASN A 166 -3.18 8.20 15.70
C ASN A 166 -2.62 9.64 15.80
N GLY A 167 -1.31 9.85 15.64
CA GLY A 167 -0.70 11.18 15.74
C GLY A 167 -0.77 11.82 17.14
N GLY A 168 -1.01 11.05 18.19
CA GLY A 168 -1.16 11.54 19.56
C GLY A 168 -2.54 12.10 19.88
N ILE A 169 -3.57 11.87 19.06
CA ILE A 169 -4.96 12.29 19.32
C ILE A 169 -5.48 11.66 20.61
N ALA A 170 -5.10 10.41 20.89
CA ALA A 170 -5.45 9.71 22.13
C ALA A 170 -4.33 8.74 22.55
N HIS A 171 -4.33 8.35 23.82
CA HIS A 171 -3.34 7.44 24.41
C HIS A 171 -4.00 6.15 24.93
N PRO A 172 -3.34 4.99 24.86
CA PRO A 172 -1.98 4.78 24.32
C PRO A 172 -1.92 4.97 22.78
N ASN A 173 -0.75 5.38 22.28
CA ASN A 173 -0.46 5.49 20.85
C ASN A 173 0.88 4.81 20.52
N PRO A 174 0.94 3.46 20.59
CA PRO A 174 2.18 2.73 20.31
C PRO A 174 2.62 2.86 18.84
N GLY A 175 1.63 2.99 17.93
CA GLY A 175 1.87 2.85 16.49
C GLY A 175 2.16 1.40 16.09
N ILE A 176 2.38 1.18 14.80
CA ILE A 176 2.89 -0.07 14.24
C ILE A 176 3.65 0.23 12.94
N ASN A 177 4.75 -0.50 12.70
CA ASN A 177 5.55 -0.37 11.50
C ASN A 177 5.44 -1.65 10.66
N PHE A 178 5.38 -1.48 9.33
CA PHE A 178 5.35 -2.57 8.35
C PHE A 178 6.46 -2.37 7.31
N ILE A 179 7.02 -3.49 6.84
CA ILE A 179 7.77 -3.55 5.58
C ILE A 179 6.93 -4.37 4.61
N GLU A 180 6.66 -3.79 3.44
CA GLU A 180 5.70 -4.30 2.48
C GLU A 180 6.33 -4.47 1.10
N LEU A 181 6.01 -5.58 0.44
CA LEU A 181 6.24 -5.78 -0.99
C LEU A 181 4.93 -5.49 -1.71
N ARG A 182 4.97 -4.53 -2.63
CA ARG A 182 3.81 -4.10 -3.40
C ARG A 182 4.02 -4.41 -4.88
N ALA A 183 3.03 -5.07 -5.49
CA ALA A 183 2.92 -5.23 -6.93
C ALA A 183 1.67 -4.49 -7.43
N ALA A 184 1.78 -3.75 -8.55
CA ALA A 184 0.65 -3.06 -9.14
C ALA A 184 0.62 -3.19 -10.67
N TYR A 185 -0.57 -2.98 -11.23
CA TYR A 185 -0.81 -2.88 -12.65
C TYR A 185 -1.46 -1.53 -12.96
N ARG A 186 -0.93 -0.83 -13.95
CA ARG A 186 -1.36 0.49 -14.42
C ARG A 186 -2.08 0.34 -15.77
N PHE A 187 -3.26 0.87 -15.88
CA PHE A 187 -4.08 0.84 -17.11
C PHE A 187 -3.62 1.86 -18.16
#